data_5281982f605cef3d4af7061d71ff8c4d
#
_entry.id   5281982f605cef3d4af7061d71ff8c4d
#
_cell.length_a   1.000
_cell.length_b   1.000
_cell.length_c   1.000
_cell.angle_alpha   90.00
_cell.angle_beta   90.00
_cell.angle_gamma   90.00
#
_symmetry.space_group_name_H-M   'P 1'
#
loop_
_entity.id
_entity.type
_entity.pdbx_description
1 polymer ?
#
loop_
_entity_poly.entity_id
_entity_poly.type
_entity_poly.pdbx_seq_one_letter_code
_entity_poly.pdbx_strand_id
1 'polypeptide(L)'
;MTDKKLPFNKAQMEKIIEKFPTPFHIYDEKDIRHRARALRHAFSWNEGYKEYYAVKACPNPIIMSILRDEGCGMDCSSYAELMLCEAIGVVGDGITFSSNDTPAKDFEYARRLNATINLDDITHIEFLKEHGGIPETISCRFNPGGEFRIGTAIMGNPADAKYGFTREQLTEGFKQLKALGVKHFGLHSFLSSCNTDNMYYPTLAKLLFTVAKELHEEVGVEIAFINLSGGIGIPYRPEDTATDIAFVGAKVHEVYDEVFGGTDMRPRIFTELGRYMTGPAGYLVTTVIHHKDTHKHFIGTDACAANLLRPAMYGAYHHVTVLGKENAPHDHVYDITGSLCESNDRFAIDRPLPEINEGDILVIHDTGAHGFSMGYNYNGKLKSAEVLLKEDGSTQLIRRAETNKDYFATFDFLDMPRLKEER
;
A
#
# COMPACT_ATOMS: atom_id res chain seq x y z
N MET A 1 20.31 7.57 -9.93
CA MET A 1 19.22 8.32 -10.56
C MET A 1 18.26 7.31 -11.17
N THR A 2 16.98 7.43 -10.87
CA THR A 2 15.95 6.56 -11.43
C THR A 2 15.42 7.15 -12.73
N ASP A 3 15.38 6.33 -13.77
CA ASP A 3 14.81 6.74 -15.05
C ASP A 3 13.29 6.69 -14.97
N LYS A 4 12.62 7.84 -14.98
CA LYS A 4 11.16 7.97 -14.93
C LYS A 4 10.52 7.73 -16.31
N LYS A 5 10.84 6.57 -16.92
CA LYS A 5 10.27 6.17 -18.20
C LYS A 5 8.82 5.71 -18.05
N LEU A 6 8.00 6.11 -19.01
CA LEU A 6 6.64 5.64 -19.15
C LEU A 6 6.59 4.31 -19.93
N PRO A 7 5.68 3.39 -19.60
CA PRO A 7 5.49 2.14 -20.34
C PRO A 7 4.70 2.34 -21.65
N PHE A 8 4.33 3.57 -21.97
CA PHE A 8 3.57 3.97 -23.17
C PHE A 8 4.08 5.29 -23.72
N ASN A 9 3.85 5.54 -24.99
CA ASN A 9 4.12 6.81 -25.65
C ASN A 9 2.83 7.62 -25.88
N LYS A 10 2.98 8.87 -26.40
CA LYS A 10 1.85 9.78 -26.64
C LYS A 10 0.78 9.15 -27.54
N ALA A 11 1.15 8.55 -28.68
CA ALA A 11 0.18 7.99 -29.62
C ALA A 11 -0.59 6.78 -29.04
N GLN A 12 0.05 6.00 -28.16
CA GLN A 12 -0.63 4.93 -27.42
C GLN A 12 -1.62 5.51 -26.40
N MET A 13 -1.19 6.53 -25.67
CA MET A 13 -2.04 7.15 -24.65
C MET A 13 -3.24 7.86 -25.26
N GLU A 14 -3.11 8.55 -26.38
CA GLU A 14 -4.23 9.17 -27.11
C GLU A 14 -5.30 8.13 -27.47
N LYS A 15 -4.89 6.95 -27.95
CA LYS A 15 -5.83 5.84 -28.22
C LYS A 15 -6.49 5.26 -26.95
N ILE A 16 -5.80 5.31 -25.82
CA ILE A 16 -6.35 4.89 -24.52
C ILE A 16 -7.39 5.91 -24.06
N ILE A 17 -7.09 7.21 -24.19
CA ILE A 17 -8.01 8.30 -23.83
C ILE A 17 -9.29 8.29 -24.67
N GLU A 18 -9.21 7.93 -25.94
CA GLU A 18 -10.41 7.73 -26.80
C GLU A 18 -11.39 6.71 -26.21
N LYS A 19 -10.89 5.70 -25.49
CA LYS A 19 -11.71 4.66 -24.84
C LYS A 19 -12.07 4.99 -23.41
N PHE A 20 -11.15 5.62 -22.69
CA PHE A 20 -11.26 5.92 -21.28
C PHE A 20 -10.89 7.40 -21.07
N PRO A 21 -11.89 8.30 -21.06
CA PRO A 21 -11.62 9.73 -20.87
C PRO A 21 -10.89 10.03 -19.55
N THR A 22 -10.01 11.04 -19.55
CA THR A 22 -9.32 11.52 -18.37
C THR A 22 -10.28 12.15 -17.35
N PRO A 23 -9.95 12.19 -16.05
CA PRO A 23 -8.78 11.57 -15.45
C PRO A 23 -9.00 10.05 -15.21
N PHE A 24 -7.92 9.27 -15.23
CA PHE A 24 -7.95 7.88 -14.82
C PHE A 24 -6.60 7.42 -14.27
N HIS A 25 -6.61 6.38 -13.43
CA HIS A 25 -5.39 5.67 -13.08
C HIS A 25 -5.11 4.55 -14.08
N ILE A 26 -3.85 4.39 -14.49
CA ILE A 26 -3.41 3.26 -15.32
C ILE A 26 -2.29 2.51 -14.61
N TYR A 27 -2.36 1.18 -14.63
CA TYR A 27 -1.40 0.29 -13.98
C TYR A 27 -0.71 -0.59 -15.00
N ASP A 28 0.62 -0.71 -14.92
CA ASP A 28 1.44 -1.58 -15.75
C ASP A 28 1.52 -2.99 -15.13
N GLU A 29 0.83 -3.96 -15.73
CA GLU A 29 0.83 -5.35 -15.29
C GLU A 29 2.24 -5.95 -15.28
N LYS A 30 3.06 -5.62 -16.28
CA LYS A 30 4.41 -6.16 -16.42
C LYS A 30 5.31 -5.73 -15.25
N ASP A 31 5.24 -4.46 -14.82
CA ASP A 31 6.03 -3.98 -13.68
C ASP A 31 5.53 -4.58 -12.37
N ILE A 32 4.21 -4.72 -12.17
CA ILE A 32 3.63 -5.39 -10.98
C ILE A 32 4.18 -6.81 -10.85
N ARG A 33 4.11 -7.61 -11.92
CA ARG A 33 4.61 -9.00 -11.91
C ARG A 33 6.12 -9.06 -11.70
N HIS A 34 6.86 -8.16 -12.34
CA HIS A 34 8.31 -8.07 -12.18
C HIS A 34 8.70 -7.84 -10.71
N ARG A 35 8.03 -6.91 -10.02
CA ARG A 35 8.30 -6.59 -8.61
C ARG A 35 7.97 -7.76 -7.68
N ALA A 36 6.86 -8.44 -7.90
CA ALA A 36 6.50 -9.63 -7.13
C ALA A 36 7.56 -10.74 -7.27
N ARG A 37 8.02 -10.99 -8.49
CA ARG A 37 9.07 -11.98 -8.77
C ARG A 37 10.41 -11.60 -8.17
N ALA A 38 10.82 -10.32 -8.28
CA ALA A 38 12.06 -9.81 -7.71
C ALA A 38 12.08 -9.96 -6.18
N LEU A 39 10.99 -9.59 -5.52
CA LEU A 39 10.86 -9.73 -4.06
C LEU A 39 10.94 -11.20 -3.63
N ARG A 40 10.17 -12.08 -4.28
CA ARG A 40 10.21 -13.52 -3.98
C ARG A 40 11.61 -14.12 -4.21
N HIS A 41 12.32 -13.67 -5.24
CA HIS A 41 13.69 -14.12 -5.50
C HIS A 41 14.64 -13.66 -4.38
N ALA A 42 14.53 -12.42 -3.92
CA ALA A 42 15.39 -11.86 -2.86
C ALA A 42 15.27 -12.61 -1.52
N PHE A 43 14.12 -13.20 -1.24
CA PHE A 43 13.85 -13.94 -0.01
C PHE A 43 13.76 -15.47 -0.21
N SER A 44 14.14 -15.98 -1.38
CA SER A 44 14.06 -17.42 -1.71
C SER A 44 14.95 -18.34 -0.86
N TRP A 45 15.87 -17.76 -0.10
CA TRP A 45 16.71 -18.48 0.87
C TRP A 45 15.94 -18.97 2.10
N ASN A 46 14.78 -18.35 2.44
CA ASN A 46 13.92 -18.75 3.55
C ASN A 46 12.82 -19.67 3.03
N GLU A 47 12.86 -20.93 3.42
CA GLU A 47 11.82 -21.90 3.06
C GLU A 47 10.48 -21.50 3.68
N GLY A 48 9.48 -21.29 2.82
CA GLY A 48 8.14 -20.83 3.22
C GLY A 48 8.01 -19.31 3.34
N TYR A 49 9.00 -18.53 2.83
CA TYR A 49 8.81 -17.10 2.65
C TYR A 49 7.51 -16.78 1.91
N LYS A 50 6.80 -15.77 2.39
CA LYS A 50 5.57 -15.30 1.73
C LYS A 50 5.43 -13.79 1.80
N GLU A 51 5.16 -13.18 0.66
CA GLU A 51 4.67 -11.80 0.59
C GLU A 51 3.16 -11.82 0.75
N TYR A 52 2.63 -11.00 1.65
CA TYR A 52 1.21 -10.68 1.77
C TYR A 52 1.00 -9.26 1.29
N TYR A 53 0.48 -9.11 0.09
CA TYR A 53 0.24 -7.79 -0.49
C TYR A 53 -0.70 -6.96 0.37
N ALA A 54 -0.27 -5.76 0.80
CA ALA A 54 -1.10 -4.85 1.59
C ALA A 54 -2.25 -4.29 0.73
N VAL A 55 -3.45 -4.84 0.91
CA VAL A 55 -4.64 -4.54 0.08
C VAL A 55 -4.97 -3.04 0.08
N LYS A 56 -4.80 -2.36 1.22
CA LYS A 56 -4.99 -0.90 1.36
C LYS A 56 -4.22 -0.05 0.34
N ALA A 57 -3.14 -0.57 -0.22
CA ALA A 57 -2.34 0.18 -1.20
C ALA A 57 -3.10 0.37 -2.52
N CYS A 58 -3.73 -0.68 -3.04
CA CYS A 58 -4.60 -0.65 -4.21
C CYS A 58 -5.64 -1.77 -4.13
N PRO A 59 -6.82 -1.55 -3.52
CA PRO A 59 -7.85 -2.55 -3.28
C PRO A 59 -8.67 -2.82 -4.55
N ASN A 60 -8.00 -3.26 -5.60
CA ASN A 60 -8.62 -3.63 -6.87
C ASN A 60 -8.50 -5.14 -7.09
N PRO A 61 -9.62 -5.89 -7.24
CA PRO A 61 -9.59 -7.35 -7.32
C PRO A 61 -8.79 -7.89 -8.51
N ILE A 62 -8.66 -7.13 -9.61
CA ILE A 62 -7.84 -7.54 -10.76
C ILE A 62 -6.34 -7.43 -10.41
N ILE A 63 -5.91 -6.32 -9.79
CA ILE A 63 -4.52 -6.16 -9.30
C ILE A 63 -4.19 -7.22 -8.26
N MET A 64 -5.11 -7.44 -7.30
CA MET A 64 -4.95 -8.49 -6.29
C MET A 64 -4.83 -9.88 -6.93
N SER A 65 -5.62 -10.18 -7.99
CA SER A 65 -5.53 -11.46 -8.70
C SER A 65 -4.19 -11.63 -9.42
N ILE A 66 -3.64 -10.58 -10.03
CA ILE A 66 -2.30 -10.60 -10.63
C ILE A 66 -1.24 -10.98 -9.58
N LEU A 67 -1.30 -10.36 -8.41
CA LEU A 67 -0.34 -10.63 -7.33
C LEU A 67 -0.54 -12.02 -6.71
N ARG A 68 -1.80 -12.49 -6.55
CA ARG A 68 -2.10 -13.88 -6.16
C ARG A 68 -1.48 -14.87 -7.14
N ASP A 69 -1.60 -14.63 -8.43
CA ASP A 69 -1.06 -15.52 -9.48
C ASP A 69 0.48 -15.54 -9.47
N GLU A 70 1.12 -14.49 -8.95
CA GLU A 70 2.57 -14.47 -8.65
C GLU A 70 2.93 -15.11 -7.29
N GLY A 71 1.94 -15.68 -6.57
CA GLY A 71 2.15 -16.40 -5.31
C GLY A 71 2.06 -15.54 -4.04
N CYS A 72 1.62 -14.28 -4.14
CA CYS A 72 1.39 -13.43 -2.98
C CYS A 72 0.11 -13.85 -2.23
N GLY A 73 0.14 -13.77 -0.90
CA GLY A 73 -1.03 -13.65 -0.05
C GLY A 73 -1.53 -12.21 -0.02
N MET A 74 -2.53 -11.96 0.86
CA MET A 74 -3.16 -10.65 1.03
C MET A 74 -3.12 -10.23 2.50
N ASP A 75 -2.62 -9.03 2.78
CA ASP A 75 -2.74 -8.38 4.09
C ASP A 75 -3.97 -7.48 4.07
N CYS A 76 -4.93 -7.82 4.93
CA CYS A 76 -6.22 -7.12 5.07
C CYS A 76 -6.31 -6.39 6.40
N SER A 77 -6.95 -5.23 6.39
CA SER A 77 -7.17 -4.40 7.58
C SER A 77 -8.64 -4.02 7.82
N SER A 78 -9.57 -4.60 7.06
CA SER A 78 -11.01 -4.32 7.19
C SER A 78 -11.88 -5.45 6.64
N TYR A 79 -13.15 -5.42 7.06
CA TYR A 79 -14.18 -6.33 6.54
C TYR A 79 -14.27 -6.31 5.00
N ALA A 80 -14.23 -5.12 4.40
CA ALA A 80 -14.33 -4.97 2.95
C ALA A 80 -13.12 -5.59 2.22
N GLU A 81 -11.91 -5.47 2.76
CA GLU A 81 -10.72 -6.08 2.18
C GLU A 81 -10.77 -7.61 2.29
N LEU A 82 -11.30 -8.16 3.38
CA LEU A 82 -11.56 -9.59 3.51
C LEU A 82 -12.58 -10.09 2.47
N MET A 83 -13.64 -9.32 2.20
CA MET A 83 -14.60 -9.64 1.13
C MET A 83 -13.95 -9.67 -0.26
N LEU A 84 -13.04 -8.75 -0.53
CA LEU A 84 -12.27 -8.76 -1.79
C LEU A 84 -11.42 -10.03 -1.91
N CYS A 85 -10.79 -10.48 -0.83
CA CYS A 85 -10.03 -11.74 -0.81
C CYS A 85 -10.92 -12.95 -1.12
N GLU A 86 -12.08 -13.06 -0.45
CA GLU A 86 -13.04 -14.13 -0.72
C GLU A 86 -13.50 -14.10 -2.19
N ALA A 87 -13.81 -12.90 -2.73
CA ALA A 87 -14.25 -12.73 -4.11
C ALA A 87 -13.22 -13.18 -5.16
N ILE A 88 -11.92 -13.09 -4.86
CA ILE A 88 -10.85 -13.58 -5.75
C ILE A 88 -10.38 -14.99 -5.38
N GLY A 89 -11.05 -15.68 -4.45
CA GLY A 89 -10.73 -17.05 -4.04
C GLY A 89 -9.50 -17.19 -3.14
N VAL A 90 -9.10 -16.14 -2.43
CA VAL A 90 -8.02 -16.18 -1.43
C VAL A 90 -8.63 -16.37 -0.04
N VAL A 91 -8.23 -17.44 0.64
CA VAL A 91 -8.71 -17.82 1.98
C VAL A 91 -7.57 -18.48 2.79
N GLY A 92 -7.81 -18.73 4.05
CA GLY A 92 -6.90 -19.48 4.92
C GLY A 92 -5.56 -18.76 5.11
N ASP A 93 -4.49 -19.51 4.99
CA ASP A 93 -3.11 -19.02 5.07
C ASP A 93 -2.71 -18.09 3.91
N GLY A 94 -3.62 -17.88 2.95
CA GLY A 94 -3.50 -16.83 1.93
C GLY A 94 -3.77 -15.43 2.46
N ILE A 95 -4.33 -15.28 3.67
CA ILE A 95 -4.70 -14.00 4.25
C ILE A 95 -3.99 -13.79 5.59
N THR A 96 -3.35 -12.62 5.76
CA THR A 96 -3.09 -12.01 7.06
C THR A 96 -4.15 -10.94 7.33
N PHE A 97 -4.60 -10.85 8.57
CA PHE A 97 -5.55 -9.82 9.00
C PHE A 97 -4.96 -9.01 10.14
N SER A 98 -4.58 -7.78 9.82
CA SER A 98 -3.96 -6.81 10.73
C SER A 98 -4.84 -5.55 10.79
N SER A 99 -5.56 -5.37 11.89
CA SER A 99 -6.41 -4.21 12.12
C SER A 99 -6.16 -3.65 13.51
N ASN A 100 -6.46 -2.38 13.75
CA ASN A 100 -6.18 -1.71 15.01
C ASN A 100 -7.40 -1.77 15.95
N ASP A 101 -8.24 -0.77 16.03
CA ASP A 101 -9.46 -0.79 16.83
C ASP A 101 -10.51 -1.70 16.15
N THR A 102 -10.29 -3.00 16.18
CA THR A 102 -10.98 -4.01 15.35
C THR A 102 -12.40 -4.27 15.80
N PRO A 103 -13.43 -4.04 14.97
CA PRO A 103 -14.82 -4.41 15.29
C PRO A 103 -15.00 -5.94 15.36
N ALA A 104 -15.95 -6.39 16.18
CA ALA A 104 -16.28 -7.81 16.33
C ALA A 104 -16.53 -8.52 14.99
N LYS A 105 -17.35 -7.92 14.11
CA LYS A 105 -17.68 -8.46 12.80
C LYS A 105 -16.45 -8.72 11.89
N ASP A 106 -15.39 -7.91 12.05
CA ASP A 106 -14.18 -8.07 11.26
C ASP A 106 -13.37 -9.29 11.74
N PHE A 107 -13.28 -9.51 13.07
CA PHE A 107 -12.70 -10.73 13.63
C PHE A 107 -13.52 -11.98 13.27
N GLU A 108 -14.85 -11.93 13.39
CA GLU A 108 -15.73 -13.03 13.01
C GLU A 108 -15.52 -13.42 11.54
N TYR A 109 -15.41 -12.43 10.66
CA TYR A 109 -15.20 -12.68 9.24
C TYR A 109 -13.81 -13.23 8.92
N ALA A 110 -12.75 -12.66 9.53
CA ALA A 110 -11.40 -13.16 9.40
C ALA A 110 -11.30 -14.62 9.88
N ARG A 111 -11.98 -14.96 11.00
CA ARG A 111 -12.07 -16.34 11.51
C ARG A 111 -12.83 -17.26 10.56
N ARG A 112 -13.94 -16.79 9.97
CA ARG A 112 -14.71 -17.54 8.98
C ARG A 112 -13.84 -17.90 7.75
N LEU A 113 -12.99 -17.00 7.31
CA LEU A 113 -12.06 -17.23 6.21
C LEU A 113 -10.81 -18.03 6.63
N ASN A 114 -10.65 -18.38 7.90
CA ASN A 114 -9.44 -18.98 8.47
C ASN A 114 -8.17 -18.14 8.23
N ALA A 115 -8.29 -16.82 8.18
CA ALA A 115 -7.16 -15.92 8.03
C ALA A 115 -6.20 -15.99 9.24
N THR A 116 -4.92 -15.77 9.01
CA THR A 116 -3.95 -15.56 10.09
C THR A 116 -4.19 -14.19 10.71
N ILE A 117 -4.63 -14.17 11.97
CA ILE A 117 -4.92 -12.91 12.69
C ILE A 117 -3.67 -12.40 13.38
N ASN A 118 -3.39 -11.11 13.20
CA ASN A 118 -2.35 -10.37 13.91
C ASN A 118 -3.02 -9.43 14.91
N LEU A 119 -2.86 -9.71 16.21
CA LEU A 119 -3.41 -8.87 17.27
C LEU A 119 -2.59 -7.60 17.45
N ASP A 120 -3.27 -6.48 17.54
CA ASP A 120 -2.64 -5.16 17.70
C ASP A 120 -2.38 -4.81 19.17
N ASP A 121 -3.20 -5.32 20.10
CA ASP A 121 -3.11 -5.01 21.53
C ASP A 121 -3.51 -6.22 22.39
N ILE A 122 -3.03 -6.28 23.64
CA ILE A 122 -3.32 -7.37 24.57
C ILE A 122 -4.81 -7.51 24.89
N THR A 123 -5.58 -6.42 24.86
CA THR A 123 -7.04 -6.43 25.07
C THR A 123 -7.80 -7.16 23.98
N HIS A 124 -7.19 -7.27 22.79
CA HIS A 124 -7.79 -8.01 21.67
C HIS A 124 -7.83 -9.53 21.90
N ILE A 125 -7.06 -10.07 22.86
CA ILE A 125 -7.06 -11.52 23.15
C ILE A 125 -8.45 -11.96 23.65
N GLU A 126 -8.96 -11.32 24.69
CA GLU A 126 -10.27 -11.66 25.21
C GLU A 126 -11.39 -11.29 24.24
N PHE A 127 -11.27 -10.14 23.57
CA PHE A 127 -12.24 -9.70 22.57
C PHE A 127 -12.35 -10.68 21.39
N LEU A 128 -11.22 -11.16 20.86
CA LEU A 128 -11.23 -12.19 19.81
C LEU A 128 -11.82 -13.51 20.29
N LYS A 129 -11.50 -13.92 21.54
CA LYS A 129 -12.02 -15.14 22.14
C LYS A 129 -13.55 -15.11 22.20
N GLU A 130 -14.13 -13.97 22.58
CA GLU A 130 -15.59 -13.77 22.68
C GLU A 130 -16.28 -13.73 21.30
N HIS A 131 -15.65 -13.13 20.29
CA HIS A 131 -16.29 -12.82 19.01
C HIS A 131 -15.84 -13.69 17.83
N GLY A 132 -14.82 -14.50 17.95
CA GLY A 132 -14.34 -15.33 16.83
C GLY A 132 -13.70 -16.62 17.26
N GLY A 133 -13.43 -16.77 18.54
CA GLY A 133 -12.64 -17.87 19.10
C GLY A 133 -11.16 -17.78 18.73
N ILE A 134 -10.31 -18.33 19.57
CA ILE A 134 -8.85 -18.32 19.40
C ILE A 134 -8.44 -19.39 18.39
N PRO A 135 -7.67 -19.03 17.30
CA PRO A 135 -7.13 -20.00 16.36
C PRO A 135 -5.88 -20.69 16.90
N GLU A 136 -5.47 -21.79 16.26
CA GLU A 136 -4.22 -22.46 16.59
C GLU A 136 -2.97 -21.66 16.17
N THR A 137 -3.09 -20.79 15.17
CA THR A 137 -2.04 -19.90 14.69
C THR A 137 -2.45 -18.45 14.87
N ILE A 138 -1.63 -17.66 15.57
CA ILE A 138 -1.91 -16.24 15.82
C ILE A 138 -0.62 -15.45 15.85
N SER A 139 -0.68 -14.19 15.45
CA SER A 139 0.42 -13.24 15.51
C SER A 139 0.10 -12.09 16.46
N CYS A 140 1.12 -11.50 17.04
CA CYS A 140 1.00 -10.26 17.82
C CYS A 140 1.93 -9.20 17.25
N ARG A 141 1.44 -7.97 17.16
CA ARG A 141 2.18 -6.82 16.71
C ARG A 141 3.00 -6.24 17.87
N PHE A 142 4.31 -6.25 17.72
CA PHE A 142 5.23 -5.68 18.69
C PHE A 142 5.46 -4.18 18.44
N ASN A 143 5.42 -3.39 19.51
CA ASN A 143 5.84 -2.00 19.56
C ASN A 143 7.04 -1.88 20.50
N PRO A 144 8.25 -1.61 19.99
CA PRO A 144 9.44 -1.52 20.85
C PRO A 144 9.47 -0.26 21.74
N GLY A 145 8.58 0.72 21.50
CA GLY A 145 8.66 2.03 22.13
C GLY A 145 9.89 2.83 21.69
N GLY A 146 10.15 3.96 22.38
CA GLY A 146 11.32 4.79 22.12
C GLY A 146 11.37 5.38 20.71
N GLU A 147 12.59 5.57 20.21
CA GLU A 147 12.87 6.09 18.87
C GLU A 147 13.43 4.99 17.97
N PHE A 148 12.87 4.85 16.78
CA PHE A 148 13.43 3.99 15.75
C PHE A 148 14.29 4.85 14.80
N ARG A 149 15.63 4.71 14.89
CA ARG A 149 16.60 5.60 14.22
C ARG A 149 16.50 5.63 12.71
N ILE A 150 15.99 4.56 12.08
CA ILE A 150 15.77 4.45 10.63
C ILE A 150 14.26 4.65 10.32
N GLY A 151 13.57 5.44 11.14
CA GLY A 151 12.17 5.77 10.93
C GLY A 151 11.95 6.85 9.87
N THR A 152 10.70 7.09 9.51
CA THR A 152 10.29 8.17 8.61
C THR A 152 9.24 9.05 9.28
N ALA A 153 9.14 10.31 8.85
CA ALA A 153 8.17 11.26 9.38
C ALA A 153 6.70 10.83 9.21
N ILE A 154 6.41 9.89 8.30
CA ILE A 154 5.04 9.37 8.08
C ILE A 154 4.55 8.56 9.28
N MET A 155 5.44 7.79 9.93
CA MET A 155 5.09 6.94 11.08
C MET A 155 5.37 7.61 12.43
N GLY A 156 6.30 8.57 12.50
CA GLY A 156 6.78 9.12 13.76
C GLY A 156 7.58 8.11 14.58
N ASN A 157 7.65 8.35 15.89
CA ASN A 157 8.34 7.44 16.82
C ASN A 157 7.42 6.31 17.31
N PRO A 158 7.95 5.09 17.53
CA PRO A 158 7.16 4.01 18.10
C PRO A 158 6.51 4.34 19.45
N ALA A 159 7.15 5.16 20.27
CA ALA A 159 6.60 5.59 21.56
C ALA A 159 5.30 6.40 21.46
N ASP A 160 5.08 7.10 20.34
CA ASP A 160 3.90 7.92 20.08
C ASP A 160 2.84 7.15 19.25
N ALA A 161 3.17 5.93 18.80
CA ALA A 161 2.28 5.15 17.94
C ALA A 161 1.17 4.48 18.76
N LYS A 162 -0.05 4.50 18.20
CA LYS A 162 -1.23 3.85 18.80
C LYS A 162 -1.23 2.32 18.66
N TYR A 163 -0.18 1.72 18.14
CA TYR A 163 -0.14 0.34 17.67
C TYR A 163 0.80 -0.53 18.51
N GLY A 164 0.39 -1.75 18.76
CA GLY A 164 1.25 -2.85 19.14
C GLY A 164 1.43 -3.03 20.65
N PHE A 165 1.74 -4.27 21.01
CA PHE A 165 2.05 -4.69 22.37
C PHE A 165 3.39 -4.09 22.81
N THR A 166 3.50 -3.62 24.04
CA THR A 166 4.82 -3.39 24.67
C THR A 166 5.56 -4.73 24.88
N ARG A 167 6.83 -4.69 25.25
CA ARG A 167 7.62 -5.92 25.48
C ARG A 167 7.01 -6.77 26.60
N GLU A 168 6.55 -6.14 27.66
CA GLU A 168 5.92 -6.80 28.81
C GLU A 168 4.56 -7.40 28.43
N GLN A 169 3.73 -6.62 27.74
CA GLN A 169 2.43 -7.08 27.24
C GLN A 169 2.60 -8.26 26.24
N LEU A 170 3.65 -8.24 25.43
CA LEU A 170 3.92 -9.31 24.47
C LEU A 170 4.22 -10.65 25.18
N THR A 171 5.07 -10.63 26.21
CA THR A 171 5.37 -11.81 27.03
C THR A 171 4.11 -12.33 27.73
N GLU A 172 3.33 -11.46 28.33
CA GLU A 172 2.07 -11.81 29.00
C GLU A 172 1.03 -12.34 28.02
N GLY A 173 0.86 -11.66 26.88
CA GLY A 173 -0.06 -12.06 25.81
C GLY A 173 0.26 -13.45 25.24
N PHE A 174 1.55 -13.74 25.04
CA PHE A 174 1.97 -15.06 24.57
C PHE A 174 1.69 -16.17 25.59
N LYS A 175 1.84 -15.88 26.92
CA LYS A 175 1.44 -16.82 27.98
C LYS A 175 -0.07 -17.07 27.96
N GLN A 176 -0.88 -16.03 27.84
CA GLN A 176 -2.35 -16.12 27.78
C GLN A 176 -2.78 -16.92 26.54
N LEU A 177 -2.25 -16.61 25.37
CA LEU A 177 -2.56 -17.30 24.13
C LEU A 177 -2.15 -18.77 24.16
N LYS A 178 -0.98 -19.10 24.74
CA LYS A 178 -0.55 -20.48 24.98
C LYS A 178 -1.52 -21.24 25.88
N ALA A 179 -1.98 -20.63 26.98
CA ALA A 179 -2.99 -21.20 27.88
C ALA A 179 -4.33 -21.41 27.19
N LEU A 180 -4.67 -20.59 26.18
CA LEU A 180 -5.87 -20.71 25.34
C LEU A 180 -5.74 -21.73 24.20
N GLY A 181 -4.59 -22.40 24.05
CA GLY A 181 -4.39 -23.48 23.10
C GLY A 181 -3.74 -23.09 21.77
N VAL A 182 -3.20 -21.89 21.67
CA VAL A 182 -2.40 -21.49 20.49
C VAL A 182 -1.14 -22.37 20.40
N LYS A 183 -0.84 -22.88 19.22
CA LYS A 183 0.30 -23.77 18.94
C LYS A 183 1.41 -23.04 18.19
N HIS A 184 1.06 -22.24 17.21
CA HIS A 184 1.98 -21.56 16.30
C HIS A 184 1.87 -20.04 16.45
N PHE A 185 2.96 -19.43 16.90
CA PHE A 185 3.00 -18.00 17.17
C PHE A 185 3.69 -17.26 16.03
N GLY A 186 3.12 -16.12 15.66
CA GLY A 186 3.75 -15.11 14.81
C GLY A 186 4.17 -13.88 15.60
N LEU A 187 5.22 -13.24 15.14
CA LEU A 187 5.65 -11.94 15.63
C LEU A 187 5.69 -10.95 14.46
N HIS A 188 5.08 -9.79 14.65
CA HIS A 188 4.95 -8.74 13.63
C HIS A 188 5.41 -7.40 14.18
N SER A 189 5.95 -6.52 13.35
CA SER A 189 6.12 -5.09 13.67
C SER A 189 6.18 -4.25 12.40
N PHE A 190 5.62 -3.04 12.47
CA PHE A 190 5.63 -2.06 11.39
C PHE A 190 6.11 -0.71 11.94
N LEU A 191 7.36 -0.34 11.67
CA LEU A 191 8.02 0.81 12.29
C LEU A 191 8.34 1.96 11.32
N SER A 192 8.16 1.77 10.03
CA SER A 192 8.46 2.80 9.03
C SER A 192 7.54 2.69 7.83
N SER A 193 7.33 3.79 7.11
CA SER A 193 6.58 3.82 5.86
C SER A 193 7.31 4.67 4.83
N CYS A 194 7.40 4.19 3.58
CA CYS A 194 8.12 4.86 2.50
C CYS A 194 9.62 5.06 2.80
N ASN A 195 10.26 4.05 3.34
CA ASN A 195 11.67 4.07 3.70
C ASN A 195 12.52 3.50 2.55
N THR A 196 13.46 4.29 2.02
CA THR A 196 14.36 3.88 0.95
C THR A 196 15.75 3.46 1.46
N ASP A 197 15.97 3.47 2.78
CA ASP A 197 17.20 2.95 3.36
C ASP A 197 17.23 1.41 3.29
N ASN A 198 18.20 0.87 2.59
CA ASN A 198 18.40 -0.57 2.45
C ASN A 198 18.64 -1.30 3.78
N MET A 199 19.02 -0.57 4.84
CA MET A 199 19.21 -1.13 6.18
C MET A 199 17.92 -1.16 7.03
N TYR A 200 16.80 -0.66 6.52
CA TYR A 200 15.52 -0.69 7.25
C TYR A 200 15.10 -2.12 7.64
N TYR A 201 14.94 -3.01 6.67
CA TYR A 201 14.56 -4.39 6.96
C TYR A 201 15.62 -5.18 7.74
N PRO A 202 16.92 -5.12 7.43
CA PRO A 202 17.93 -5.76 8.27
C PRO A 202 17.89 -5.32 9.73
N THR A 203 17.67 -4.02 10.00
CA THR A 203 17.55 -3.49 11.37
C THR A 203 16.27 -3.97 12.05
N LEU A 204 15.13 -3.95 11.36
CA LEU A 204 13.87 -4.47 11.86
C LEU A 204 13.95 -5.98 12.12
N ALA A 205 14.56 -6.72 11.19
CA ALA A 205 14.79 -8.15 11.32
C ALA A 205 15.62 -8.49 12.57
N LYS A 206 16.72 -7.77 12.79
CA LYS A 206 17.56 -7.96 13.99
C LYS A 206 16.75 -7.80 15.27
N LEU A 207 15.93 -6.75 15.33
CA LEU A 207 15.05 -6.49 16.48
C LEU A 207 14.05 -7.66 16.66
N LEU A 208 13.29 -8.01 15.63
CA LEU A 208 12.25 -9.02 15.75
C LEU A 208 12.79 -10.42 15.97
N PHE A 209 13.90 -10.79 15.34
CA PHE A 209 14.52 -12.09 15.51
C PHE A 209 15.06 -12.27 16.94
N THR A 210 15.64 -11.22 17.51
CA THR A 210 16.10 -11.23 18.92
C THR A 210 14.90 -11.41 19.85
N VAL A 211 13.84 -10.62 19.69
CA VAL A 211 12.63 -10.73 20.53
C VAL A 211 11.94 -12.09 20.36
N ALA A 212 11.89 -12.63 19.14
CA ALA A 212 11.32 -13.94 18.88
C ALA A 212 12.08 -15.06 19.62
N LYS A 213 13.42 -14.99 19.60
CA LYS A 213 14.27 -15.93 20.34
C LYS A 213 14.04 -15.84 21.86
N GLU A 214 14.01 -14.62 22.39
CA GLU A 214 13.73 -14.38 23.83
C GLU A 214 12.35 -14.94 24.22
N LEU A 215 11.30 -14.69 23.42
CA LEU A 215 9.95 -15.22 23.69
C LEU A 215 9.90 -16.74 23.62
N HIS A 216 10.62 -17.36 22.68
CA HIS A 216 10.77 -18.80 22.63
C HIS A 216 11.38 -19.35 23.93
N GLU A 217 12.46 -18.74 24.42
CA GLU A 217 13.16 -19.13 25.64
C GLU A 217 12.35 -18.84 26.91
N GLU A 218 11.72 -17.66 27.02
CA GLU A 218 10.99 -17.23 28.22
C GLU A 218 9.63 -17.90 28.39
N VAL A 219 8.89 -18.10 27.29
CA VAL A 219 7.51 -18.59 27.31
C VAL A 219 7.43 -20.07 26.88
N GLY A 220 8.45 -20.56 26.18
CA GLY A 220 8.48 -21.92 25.65
C GLY A 220 7.43 -22.12 24.56
N VAL A 221 7.35 -21.20 23.59
CA VAL A 221 6.43 -21.25 22.46
C VAL A 221 7.16 -21.49 21.14
N GLU A 222 6.49 -22.09 20.17
CA GLU A 222 7.00 -22.18 18.80
C GLU A 222 6.74 -20.87 18.05
N ILE A 223 7.80 -20.18 17.61
CA ILE A 223 7.70 -19.04 16.70
C ILE A 223 7.71 -19.57 15.26
N ALA A 224 6.53 -19.72 14.70
CA ALA A 224 6.33 -20.32 13.38
C ALA A 224 6.69 -19.35 12.24
N PHE A 225 6.51 -18.04 12.45
CA PHE A 225 6.86 -17.03 11.47
C PHE A 225 7.16 -15.67 12.12
N ILE A 226 7.93 -14.87 11.39
CA ILE A 226 8.20 -13.47 11.74
C ILE A 226 7.83 -12.60 10.54
N ASN A 227 6.94 -11.66 10.77
CA ASN A 227 6.42 -10.76 9.73
C ASN A 227 7.10 -9.39 9.85
N LEU A 228 7.93 -9.07 8.87
CA LEU A 228 8.63 -7.79 8.76
C LEU A 228 7.69 -6.66 8.26
N SER A 229 6.41 -6.99 8.00
CA SER A 229 5.39 -6.08 7.51
C SER A 229 5.80 -5.37 6.20
N GLY A 230 5.35 -4.12 6.02
CA GLY A 230 5.70 -3.27 4.90
C GLY A 230 6.78 -2.25 5.22
N GLY A 231 6.72 -1.11 4.56
CA GLY A 231 7.56 0.04 4.86
C GLY A 231 8.59 0.37 3.80
N ILE A 232 9.04 -0.58 2.98
CA ILE A 232 9.97 -0.30 1.88
C ILE A 232 9.37 0.75 0.95
N GLY A 233 10.16 1.82 0.75
CA GLY A 233 9.85 2.95 -0.10
C GLY A 233 10.20 2.73 -1.56
N ILE A 234 9.87 3.74 -2.34
CA ILE A 234 10.19 3.84 -3.76
C ILE A 234 10.83 5.19 -4.05
N PRO A 235 11.64 5.31 -5.10
CA PRO A 235 12.23 6.57 -5.49
C PRO A 235 11.16 7.43 -6.19
N TYR A 236 10.59 8.41 -5.47
CA TYR A 236 9.61 9.32 -6.04
C TYR A 236 10.25 10.37 -6.95
N ARG A 237 11.45 10.84 -6.59
CA ARG A 237 12.20 11.83 -7.37
C ARG A 237 13.17 11.15 -8.33
N PRO A 238 13.47 11.75 -9.50
CA PRO A 238 14.48 11.20 -10.41
C PRO A 238 15.87 11.04 -9.78
N GLU A 239 16.22 11.92 -8.82
CA GLU A 239 17.49 11.88 -8.09
C GLU A 239 17.53 10.84 -6.97
N ASP A 240 16.39 10.32 -6.53
CA ASP A 240 16.32 9.31 -5.46
C ASP A 240 16.98 8.01 -5.89
N THR A 241 17.57 7.31 -4.93
CA THR A 241 18.09 5.95 -5.14
C THR A 241 17.00 4.93 -4.85
N ALA A 242 16.80 4.00 -5.76
CA ALA A 242 15.87 2.89 -5.55
C ALA A 242 16.38 1.95 -4.45
N THR A 243 15.47 1.40 -3.67
CA THR A 243 15.80 0.31 -2.74
C THR A 243 16.29 -0.90 -3.50
N ASP A 244 17.46 -1.42 -3.14
CA ASP A 244 18.02 -2.66 -3.68
C ASP A 244 17.44 -3.86 -2.91
N ILE A 245 16.36 -4.45 -3.46
CA ILE A 245 15.66 -5.54 -2.79
C ILE A 245 16.49 -6.82 -2.68
N ALA A 246 17.43 -7.05 -3.62
CA ALA A 246 18.34 -8.19 -3.55
C ALA A 246 19.34 -8.03 -2.41
N PHE A 247 19.91 -6.82 -2.26
CA PHE A 247 20.76 -6.49 -1.12
C PHE A 247 20.00 -6.61 0.20
N VAL A 248 18.78 -6.09 0.27
CA VAL A 248 17.92 -6.18 1.47
C VAL A 248 17.69 -7.64 1.85
N GLY A 249 17.30 -8.50 0.90
CA GLY A 249 17.08 -9.92 1.14
C GLY A 249 18.34 -10.65 1.63
N ALA A 250 19.51 -10.36 1.03
CA ALA A 250 20.79 -10.94 1.45
C ALA A 250 21.17 -10.48 2.88
N LYS A 251 20.96 -9.21 3.22
CA LYS A 251 21.26 -8.69 4.58
C LYS A 251 20.32 -9.23 5.65
N VAL A 252 19.05 -9.44 5.32
CA VAL A 252 18.11 -10.12 6.24
C VAL A 252 18.52 -11.57 6.46
N HIS A 253 19.02 -12.26 5.44
CA HIS A 253 19.57 -13.62 5.55
C HIS A 253 20.77 -13.67 6.50
N GLU A 254 21.75 -12.77 6.35
CA GLU A 254 22.88 -12.66 7.28
C GLU A 254 22.42 -12.49 8.73
N VAL A 255 21.43 -11.64 8.99
CA VAL A 255 20.86 -11.43 10.33
C VAL A 255 20.13 -12.68 10.83
N TYR A 256 19.42 -13.39 9.92
CA TYR A 256 18.75 -14.65 10.27
C TYR A 256 19.75 -15.72 10.75
N ASP A 257 20.83 -15.90 10.01
CA ASP A 257 21.89 -16.86 10.36
C ASP A 257 22.61 -16.43 11.67
N GLU A 258 22.82 -15.16 11.86
CA GLU A 258 23.43 -14.63 13.10
C GLU A 258 22.58 -14.99 14.34
N VAL A 259 21.25 -14.84 14.25
CA VAL A 259 20.36 -15.04 15.42
C VAL A 259 19.96 -16.50 15.59
N PHE A 260 19.65 -17.21 14.51
CA PHE A 260 19.05 -18.55 14.55
C PHE A 260 20.01 -19.68 14.17
N GLY A 261 21.20 -19.38 13.60
CA GLY A 261 22.13 -20.39 13.08
C GLY A 261 22.61 -21.41 14.10
N GLY A 262 22.66 -21.04 15.38
CA GLY A 262 23.01 -21.93 16.50
C GLY A 262 21.83 -22.53 17.26
N THR A 263 20.58 -22.35 16.76
CA THR A 263 19.36 -22.83 17.41
C THR A 263 18.62 -23.86 16.53
N ASP A 264 17.58 -24.45 17.06
CA ASP A 264 16.63 -25.30 16.33
C ASP A 264 15.46 -24.52 15.73
N MET A 265 15.37 -23.21 16.01
CA MET A 265 14.35 -22.31 15.47
C MET A 265 14.52 -22.08 13.96
N ARG A 266 13.45 -22.23 13.21
CA ARG A 266 13.40 -21.99 11.74
C ARG A 266 12.14 -21.24 11.36
N PRO A 267 11.93 -20.00 11.89
CA PRO A 267 10.74 -19.23 11.57
C PRO A 267 10.69 -18.85 10.08
N ARG A 268 9.51 -18.96 9.50
CA ARG A 268 9.26 -18.42 8.15
C ARG A 268 9.28 -16.88 8.21
N ILE A 269 9.71 -16.26 7.12
CA ILE A 269 9.71 -14.79 7.01
C ILE A 269 8.53 -14.38 6.13
N PHE A 270 7.74 -13.44 6.65
CA PHE A 270 6.66 -12.78 5.93
C PHE A 270 6.93 -11.30 5.74
N THR A 271 6.39 -10.73 4.67
CA THR A 271 6.41 -9.30 4.37
C THR A 271 5.03 -8.84 3.92
N GLU A 272 4.73 -7.54 4.07
CA GLU A 272 3.42 -6.93 3.74
C GLU A 272 3.64 -5.66 2.91
N LEU A 273 4.27 -5.80 1.74
CA LEU A 273 4.62 -4.67 0.91
C LEU A 273 3.43 -4.23 0.02
N GLY A 274 3.01 -2.98 0.16
CA GLY A 274 2.02 -2.38 -0.74
C GLY A 274 2.69 -1.45 -1.75
N ARG A 275 3.33 -0.39 -1.25
CA ARG A 275 3.94 0.66 -2.07
C ARG A 275 4.99 0.13 -3.04
N TYR A 276 5.88 -0.72 -2.59
CA TYR A 276 6.89 -1.34 -3.43
C TYR A 276 6.28 -2.13 -4.58
N MET A 277 5.16 -2.82 -4.33
CA MET A 277 4.52 -3.73 -5.28
C MET A 277 3.80 -3.01 -6.42
N THR A 278 3.04 -1.98 -6.11
CA THR A 278 2.15 -1.32 -7.08
C THR A 278 2.47 0.15 -7.34
N GLY A 279 3.14 0.82 -6.40
CA GLY A 279 3.38 2.26 -6.46
C GLY A 279 3.97 2.73 -7.79
N PRO A 280 5.16 2.24 -8.20
CA PRO A 280 5.83 2.64 -9.44
C PRO A 280 5.11 2.20 -10.70
N ALA A 281 4.31 1.13 -10.61
CA ALA A 281 3.56 0.60 -11.73
C ALA A 281 2.28 1.39 -12.05
N GLY A 282 1.91 2.39 -11.25
CA GLY A 282 0.68 3.16 -11.45
C GLY A 282 0.93 4.62 -11.79
N TYR A 283 0.08 5.15 -12.65
CA TYR A 283 0.13 6.52 -13.15
C TYR A 283 -1.28 7.14 -13.10
N LEU A 284 -1.36 8.42 -12.72
CA LEU A 284 -2.57 9.21 -12.91
C LEU A 284 -2.41 10.02 -14.20
N VAL A 285 -3.32 9.79 -15.15
CA VAL A 285 -3.38 10.49 -16.43
C VAL A 285 -4.45 11.56 -16.35
N THR A 286 -4.10 12.78 -16.73
CA THR A 286 -4.99 13.95 -16.64
C THR A 286 -4.76 14.91 -17.80
N THR A 287 -5.79 15.64 -18.20
CA THR A 287 -5.74 16.63 -19.26
C THR A 287 -5.72 18.05 -18.66
N VAL A 288 -4.90 18.91 -19.23
CA VAL A 288 -4.86 20.32 -18.90
C VAL A 288 -6.10 21.02 -19.45
N ILE A 289 -6.87 21.67 -18.57
CA ILE A 289 -8.12 22.36 -18.94
C ILE A 289 -8.05 23.88 -18.80
N HIS A 290 -7.13 24.38 -18.00
CA HIS A 290 -6.97 25.82 -17.78
C HIS A 290 -5.52 26.21 -17.54
N HIS A 291 -5.15 27.39 -18.05
CA HIS A 291 -3.92 28.09 -17.72
C HIS A 291 -4.27 29.40 -17.03
N LYS A 292 -3.73 29.66 -15.85
CA LYS A 292 -4.00 30.87 -15.07
C LYS A 292 -2.71 31.58 -14.69
N ASP A 293 -2.54 32.80 -15.14
CA ASP A 293 -1.43 33.67 -14.77
C ASP A 293 -1.91 34.72 -13.77
N THR A 294 -1.42 34.59 -12.55
CA THR A 294 -1.69 35.52 -11.46
C THR A 294 -0.37 35.96 -10.84
N HIS A 295 -0.15 35.74 -9.54
CA HIS A 295 1.15 35.91 -8.91
C HIS A 295 2.08 34.71 -9.17
N LYS A 296 1.53 33.62 -9.68
CA LYS A 296 2.20 32.38 -10.12
C LYS A 296 1.53 31.88 -11.40
N HIS A 297 2.19 30.96 -12.08
CA HIS A 297 1.63 30.27 -13.24
C HIS A 297 0.98 28.96 -12.79
N PHE A 298 -0.33 28.83 -12.93
CA PHE A 298 -1.10 27.67 -12.55
C PHE A 298 -1.59 26.90 -13.77
N ILE A 299 -1.37 25.60 -13.75
CA ILE A 299 -1.92 24.65 -14.72
C ILE A 299 -3.06 23.90 -14.04
N GLY A 300 -4.28 24.17 -14.45
CA GLY A 300 -5.48 23.50 -13.97
C GLY A 300 -5.75 22.24 -14.77
N THR A 301 -6.01 21.12 -14.08
CA THR A 301 -6.27 19.82 -14.68
C THR A 301 -7.68 19.34 -14.39
N ASP A 302 -8.17 18.37 -15.15
CA ASP A 302 -9.44 17.67 -14.89
C ASP A 302 -9.35 16.70 -13.71
N ALA A 303 -8.15 16.28 -13.30
CA ALA A 303 -7.92 15.61 -12.01
C ALA A 303 -7.88 16.60 -10.84
N CYS A 304 -8.03 16.09 -9.63
CA CYS A 304 -7.90 16.85 -8.38
C CYS A 304 -7.41 15.93 -7.24
N ALA A 305 -7.22 16.47 -6.04
CA ALA A 305 -6.78 15.71 -4.88
C ALA A 305 -7.72 14.54 -4.51
N ALA A 306 -8.97 14.53 -4.97
CA ALA A 306 -9.86 13.37 -4.87
C ALA A 306 -9.34 12.15 -5.65
N ASN A 307 -8.50 12.36 -6.69
CA ASN A 307 -7.85 11.30 -7.45
C ASN A 307 -6.47 10.93 -6.87
N LEU A 308 -5.76 11.89 -6.27
CA LEU A 308 -4.44 11.68 -5.66
C LEU A 308 -4.25 12.61 -4.45
N LEU A 309 -4.59 12.11 -3.27
CA LEU A 309 -4.57 12.88 -2.02
C LEU A 309 -3.16 13.18 -1.49
N ARG A 310 -2.19 12.33 -1.76
CA ARG A 310 -0.86 12.37 -1.13
C ARG A 310 -0.13 13.71 -1.21
N PRO A 311 -0.08 14.42 -2.35
CA PRO A 311 0.53 15.75 -2.41
C PRO A 311 -0.16 16.75 -1.46
N ALA A 312 -1.49 16.76 -1.43
CA ALA A 312 -2.27 17.67 -0.57
C ALA A 312 -2.10 17.36 0.93
N MET A 313 -2.06 16.08 1.30
CA MET A 313 -2.04 15.64 2.70
C MET A 313 -0.64 15.63 3.32
N TYR A 314 0.38 15.24 2.54
CA TYR A 314 1.74 15.01 3.04
C TYR A 314 2.80 15.92 2.40
N GLY A 315 2.41 16.79 1.46
CA GLY A 315 3.39 17.47 0.61
C GLY A 315 4.24 16.49 -0.23
N ALA A 316 3.67 15.31 -0.52
CA ALA A 316 4.40 14.25 -1.20
C ALA A 316 4.73 14.63 -2.63
N TYR A 317 5.99 14.42 -3.00
CA TYR A 317 6.42 14.60 -4.39
C TYR A 317 5.90 13.45 -5.26
N HIS A 318 5.41 13.80 -6.44
CA HIS A 318 5.22 12.91 -7.57
C HIS A 318 5.86 13.53 -8.81
N HIS A 319 6.54 12.72 -9.61
CA HIS A 319 7.10 13.19 -10.88
C HIS A 319 5.95 13.43 -11.87
N VAL A 320 6.07 14.50 -12.66
CA VAL A 320 5.09 14.85 -13.70
C VAL A 320 5.78 14.88 -15.03
N THR A 321 5.26 14.13 -15.99
CA THR A 321 5.68 14.18 -17.40
C THR A 321 4.61 14.88 -18.23
N VAL A 322 5.02 15.87 -19.04
CA VAL A 322 4.20 16.41 -20.10
C VAL A 322 4.37 15.53 -21.31
N LEU A 323 3.33 14.76 -21.63
CA LEU A 323 3.43 13.67 -22.60
C LEU A 323 3.70 14.18 -24.01
N GLY A 324 4.76 13.67 -24.64
CA GLY A 324 5.26 14.12 -25.95
C GLY A 324 6.21 15.32 -25.89
N LYS A 325 6.52 15.82 -24.66
CA LYS A 325 7.49 16.89 -24.43
C LYS A 325 8.63 16.46 -23.48
N GLU A 326 8.88 15.15 -23.37
CA GLU A 326 9.81 14.55 -22.41
C GLU A 326 11.25 15.06 -22.57
N ASN A 327 11.62 15.47 -23.80
CA ASN A 327 12.96 15.99 -24.13
C ASN A 327 13.00 17.51 -24.31
N ALA A 328 11.90 18.22 -24.06
CA ALA A 328 11.84 19.67 -24.17
C ALA A 328 12.51 20.36 -22.96
N PRO A 329 13.01 21.58 -23.10
CA PRO A 329 13.57 22.35 -21.97
C PRO A 329 12.56 22.50 -20.82
N HIS A 330 13.01 22.34 -19.58
CA HIS A 330 12.22 22.62 -18.36
C HIS A 330 12.47 24.07 -17.92
N ASP A 331 12.08 25.03 -18.74
CA ASP A 331 12.36 26.45 -18.56
C ASP A 331 11.17 27.28 -18.07
N HIS A 332 10.04 26.60 -17.81
CA HIS A 332 8.86 27.20 -17.18
C HIS A 332 8.69 26.66 -15.75
N VAL A 333 8.10 27.46 -14.88
CA VAL A 333 7.82 27.07 -13.49
C VAL A 333 6.32 27.13 -13.23
N TYR A 334 5.71 25.99 -12.87
CA TYR A 334 4.28 25.87 -12.69
C TYR A 334 3.89 25.27 -11.34
N ASP A 335 2.71 25.67 -10.86
CA ASP A 335 1.91 24.90 -9.91
C ASP A 335 0.86 24.11 -10.69
N ILE A 336 0.84 22.78 -10.56
CA ILE A 336 -0.17 21.92 -11.17
C ILE A 336 -1.30 21.72 -10.17
N THR A 337 -2.52 22.10 -10.54
CA THR A 337 -3.66 22.18 -9.62
C THR A 337 -4.87 21.40 -10.11
N GLY A 338 -5.72 20.98 -9.18
CA GLY A 338 -7.05 20.46 -9.45
C GLY A 338 -8.14 21.52 -9.28
N SER A 339 -9.38 21.06 -9.16
CA SER A 339 -10.58 21.89 -9.16
C SER A 339 -11.33 21.94 -7.83
N LEU A 340 -10.71 21.51 -6.73
CA LEU A 340 -11.31 21.56 -5.39
C LEU A 340 -11.25 22.99 -4.82
N CYS A 341 -12.23 23.33 -3.98
CA CYS A 341 -12.19 24.53 -3.14
C CYS A 341 -11.25 24.31 -1.93
N GLU A 342 -10.03 23.87 -2.21
CA GLU A 342 -8.98 23.51 -1.25
C GLU A 342 -7.63 24.03 -1.74
N SER A 343 -6.98 24.85 -0.92
CA SER A 343 -5.70 25.48 -1.29
C SER A 343 -4.57 24.49 -1.53
N ASN A 344 -4.63 23.31 -0.91
CA ASN A 344 -3.64 22.24 -1.07
C ASN A 344 -3.95 21.29 -2.24
N ASP A 345 -4.98 21.56 -3.03
CA ASP A 345 -5.29 20.76 -4.24
C ASP A 345 -4.26 21.05 -5.34
N ARG A 346 -3.03 20.61 -5.09
CA ARG A 346 -1.86 20.80 -5.95
C ARG A 346 -1.07 19.51 -6.07
N PHE A 347 -0.85 19.06 -7.29
CA PHE A 347 -0.01 17.90 -7.58
C PHE A 347 1.47 18.25 -7.61
N ALA A 348 1.80 19.50 -7.96
CA ALA A 348 3.16 20.03 -7.96
C ALA A 348 3.13 21.52 -7.61
N ILE A 349 4.18 21.98 -6.95
CA ILE A 349 4.39 23.38 -6.55
C ILE A 349 5.77 23.81 -7.05
N ASP A 350 5.86 25.01 -7.66
CA ASP A 350 7.09 25.60 -8.20
C ASP A 350 7.91 24.59 -9.02
N ARG A 351 7.22 23.80 -9.88
CA ARG A 351 7.84 22.73 -10.63
C ARG A 351 8.39 23.22 -11.97
N PRO A 352 9.72 23.10 -12.21
CA PRO A 352 10.28 23.28 -13.54
C PRO A 352 9.77 22.18 -14.49
N LEU A 353 9.13 22.60 -15.58
CA LEU A 353 8.51 21.75 -16.59
C LEU A 353 8.67 22.37 -17.98
N PRO A 354 8.51 21.61 -19.08
CA PRO A 354 8.35 22.18 -20.40
C PRO A 354 7.12 23.09 -20.49
N GLU A 355 7.05 23.92 -21.52
CA GLU A 355 5.85 24.71 -21.82
C GLU A 355 4.61 23.80 -21.89
N ILE A 356 3.56 24.17 -21.12
CA ILE A 356 2.30 23.45 -21.03
C ILE A 356 1.19 24.28 -21.66
N ASN A 357 0.38 23.64 -22.51
CA ASN A 357 -0.77 24.26 -23.17
C ASN A 357 -2.07 23.55 -22.78
N GLU A 358 -3.21 24.21 -22.92
CA GLU A 358 -4.53 23.56 -22.78
C GLU A 358 -4.66 22.40 -23.76
N GLY A 359 -5.18 21.27 -23.28
CA GLY A 359 -5.27 20.02 -24.02
C GLY A 359 -4.03 19.13 -23.90
N ASP A 360 -2.92 19.60 -23.34
CA ASP A 360 -1.78 18.72 -23.06
C ASP A 360 -2.15 17.63 -22.04
N ILE A 361 -1.56 16.45 -22.21
CA ILE A 361 -1.74 15.33 -21.33
C ILE A 361 -0.59 15.32 -20.33
N LEU A 362 -0.93 15.33 -19.04
CA LEU A 362 0.03 15.15 -17.95
C LEU A 362 -0.09 13.73 -17.40
N VAL A 363 1.07 13.12 -17.15
CA VAL A 363 1.18 11.82 -16.48
C VAL A 363 1.89 12.02 -15.15
N ILE A 364 1.17 11.76 -14.06
CA ILE A 364 1.69 11.83 -12.69
C ILE A 364 2.13 10.42 -12.30
N HIS A 365 3.41 10.25 -12.02
CA HIS A 365 4.04 8.96 -11.76
C HIS A 365 3.82 8.46 -10.32
N ASP A 366 4.10 7.16 -10.14
CA ASP A 366 4.18 6.49 -8.82
C ASP A 366 2.87 6.58 -8.03
N THR A 367 1.73 6.55 -8.70
CA THR A 367 0.40 6.68 -8.07
C THR A 367 -0.29 5.34 -7.81
N GLY A 368 0.35 4.22 -8.12
CA GLY A 368 -0.25 2.88 -8.04
C GLY A 368 -0.49 2.36 -6.62
N ALA A 369 0.06 3.03 -5.60
CA ALA A 369 -0.20 2.74 -4.21
C ALA A 369 -0.62 4.00 -3.46
N HIS A 370 -1.69 3.92 -2.66
CA HIS A 370 -2.24 5.05 -1.91
C HIS A 370 -2.60 6.25 -2.81
N GLY A 371 -2.89 5.99 -4.07
CA GLY A 371 -3.45 6.94 -5.04
C GLY A 371 -4.98 6.84 -5.00
N PHE A 372 -5.57 6.02 -5.87
CA PHE A 372 -7.01 5.80 -5.92
C PHE A 372 -7.61 5.41 -4.56
N SER A 373 -6.94 4.55 -3.79
CA SER A 373 -7.44 4.02 -2.50
C SER A 373 -7.65 5.10 -1.44
N MET A 374 -6.90 6.19 -1.46
CA MET A 374 -7.07 7.34 -0.55
C MET A 374 -8.03 8.41 -1.09
N GLY A 375 -8.65 8.17 -2.24
CA GLY A 375 -9.59 9.11 -2.84
C GLY A 375 -10.86 9.33 -2.00
N TYR A 376 -11.48 10.49 -2.19
CA TYR A 376 -12.66 10.97 -1.47
C TYR A 376 -13.57 11.78 -2.39
N ASN A 377 -14.71 12.28 -1.90
CA ASN A 377 -15.70 12.99 -2.72
C ASN A 377 -15.90 14.46 -2.26
N TYR A 378 -14.86 15.14 -1.81
CA TYR A 378 -14.97 16.56 -1.44
C TYR A 378 -15.40 17.40 -2.64
N ASN A 379 -16.20 18.44 -2.42
CA ASN A 379 -16.90 19.23 -3.44
C ASN A 379 -17.78 18.41 -4.42
N GLY A 380 -18.20 17.19 -4.03
CA GLY A 380 -18.96 16.30 -4.93
C GLY A 380 -18.15 15.77 -6.12
N LYS A 381 -16.82 15.84 -6.08
CA LYS A 381 -15.98 15.26 -7.14
C LYS A 381 -16.04 13.75 -7.09
N LEU A 382 -16.21 13.15 -8.26
CA LEU A 382 -16.33 11.70 -8.43
C LEU A 382 -14.94 11.07 -8.61
N LYS A 383 -14.79 9.85 -8.14
CA LYS A 383 -13.55 9.08 -8.35
C LYS A 383 -13.41 8.65 -9.79
N SER A 384 -12.19 8.69 -10.29
CA SER A 384 -11.81 8.34 -11.65
C SER A 384 -11.88 6.83 -11.92
N ALA A 385 -11.77 6.44 -13.19
CA ALA A 385 -11.61 5.04 -13.59
C ALA A 385 -10.22 4.50 -13.22
N GLU A 386 -10.11 3.16 -13.19
CA GLU A 386 -8.85 2.42 -13.14
C GLU A 386 -8.73 1.52 -14.37
N VAL A 387 -7.59 1.58 -15.05
CA VAL A 387 -7.29 0.86 -16.30
C VAL A 387 -6.03 0.02 -16.09
N LEU A 388 -6.00 -1.19 -16.60
CA LEU A 388 -4.83 -2.06 -16.65
C LEU A 388 -4.20 -1.99 -18.03
N LEU A 389 -2.91 -1.69 -18.12
CA LEU A 389 -2.07 -1.92 -19.28
C LEU A 389 -1.49 -3.33 -19.14
N LYS A 390 -1.95 -4.24 -19.99
CA LYS A 390 -1.55 -5.66 -19.95
C LYS A 390 -0.16 -5.88 -20.56
N GLU A 391 0.44 -7.02 -20.23
CA GLU A 391 1.76 -7.41 -20.77
C GLU A 391 1.78 -7.47 -22.30
N ASP A 392 0.65 -7.74 -22.97
CA ASP A 392 0.52 -7.75 -24.44
C ASP A 392 0.31 -6.35 -25.05
N GLY A 393 0.31 -5.30 -24.23
CA GLY A 393 0.08 -3.92 -24.64
C GLY A 393 -1.41 -3.55 -24.80
N SER A 394 -2.34 -4.47 -24.63
CA SER A 394 -3.77 -4.16 -24.62
C SER A 394 -4.17 -3.48 -23.30
N THR A 395 -5.35 -2.85 -23.29
CA THR A 395 -5.88 -2.18 -22.10
C THR A 395 -7.22 -2.77 -21.68
N GLN A 396 -7.43 -2.84 -20.37
CA GLN A 396 -8.65 -3.34 -19.75
C GLN A 396 -9.16 -2.35 -18.70
N LEU A 397 -10.46 -2.02 -18.74
CA LEU A 397 -11.11 -1.33 -17.64
C LEU A 397 -11.21 -2.28 -16.44
N ILE A 398 -10.61 -1.93 -15.32
CA ILE A 398 -10.62 -2.74 -14.09
C ILE A 398 -11.44 -2.11 -12.96
N ARG A 399 -11.83 -0.85 -13.13
CA ARG A 399 -12.85 -0.14 -12.36
C ARG A 399 -13.39 1.01 -13.21
N ARG A 400 -14.71 1.10 -13.37
CA ARG A 400 -15.32 2.27 -14.01
C ARG A 400 -15.18 3.51 -13.12
N ALA A 401 -15.23 4.68 -13.72
CA ALA A 401 -15.39 5.91 -12.96
C ALA A 401 -16.71 5.91 -12.17
N GLU A 402 -16.76 6.65 -11.07
CA GLU A 402 -18.02 6.96 -10.39
C GLU A 402 -18.92 7.83 -11.27
N THR A 403 -20.20 7.69 -11.08
CA THR A 403 -21.25 8.51 -11.68
C THR A 403 -22.04 9.21 -10.58
N ASN A 404 -22.89 10.16 -10.93
CA ASN A 404 -23.83 10.79 -9.98
C ASN A 404 -24.71 9.74 -9.29
N LYS A 405 -25.03 8.64 -9.96
CA LYS A 405 -25.74 7.49 -9.37
C LYS A 405 -25.03 6.92 -8.15
N ASP A 406 -23.70 6.76 -8.24
CA ASP A 406 -22.88 6.23 -7.14
C ASP A 406 -22.83 7.23 -5.99
N TYR A 407 -22.65 8.51 -6.30
CA TYR A 407 -22.61 9.58 -5.31
C TYR A 407 -23.93 9.74 -4.54
N PHE A 408 -25.07 9.62 -5.25
CA PHE A 408 -26.40 9.74 -4.65
C PHE A 408 -27.00 8.41 -4.15
N ALA A 409 -26.29 7.30 -4.28
CA ALA A 409 -26.80 5.97 -3.90
C ALA A 409 -27.25 5.89 -2.43
N THR A 410 -26.59 6.64 -1.53
CA THR A 410 -26.90 6.66 -0.10
C THR A 410 -28.08 7.58 0.27
N PHE A 411 -28.66 8.29 -0.69
CA PHE A 411 -29.84 9.16 -0.51
C PHE A 411 -31.14 8.53 -1.04
N ASP A 412 -31.20 7.22 -1.17
CA ASP A 412 -32.33 6.47 -1.75
C ASP A 412 -33.61 6.55 -0.90
N PHE A 413 -33.49 6.90 0.40
CA PHE A 413 -34.60 7.12 1.31
C PHE A 413 -35.25 8.51 1.19
N LEU A 414 -34.64 9.44 0.43
CA LEU A 414 -35.19 10.78 0.22
C LEU A 414 -36.07 10.82 -1.02
N ASP A 415 -37.25 11.44 -0.91
CA ASP A 415 -38.14 11.66 -2.04
C ASP A 415 -37.74 12.93 -2.81
N MET A 416 -36.68 12.80 -3.61
CA MET A 416 -36.12 13.85 -4.45
C MET A 416 -36.16 13.45 -5.93
N PRO A 417 -37.24 13.76 -6.68
CA PRO A 417 -37.41 13.28 -8.04
C PRO A 417 -36.24 13.59 -8.98
N ARG A 418 -35.66 14.81 -8.88
CA ARG A 418 -34.52 15.20 -9.72
C ARG A 418 -33.25 14.38 -9.47
N LEU A 419 -33.00 13.96 -8.22
CA LEU A 419 -31.88 13.07 -7.92
C LEU A 419 -32.13 11.64 -8.42
N LYS A 420 -33.42 11.25 -8.54
CA LYS A 420 -33.79 9.92 -9.09
C LYS A 420 -33.56 9.85 -10.60
N GLU A 421 -33.74 10.96 -11.34
CA GLU A 421 -33.49 11.03 -12.78
C GLU A 421 -31.99 10.90 -13.12
N GLU A 422 -31.12 11.36 -12.24
CA GLU A 422 -29.65 11.27 -12.37
C GLU A 422 -29.04 9.93 -11.91
N ARG A 423 -29.88 9.01 -11.44
CA ARG A 423 -29.47 7.68 -10.94
C ARG A 423 -29.40 6.61 -12.02
#